data_9705aad6a427895ec5263cef921c1e74
#
_entry.id   9705aad6a427895ec5263cef921c1e74
#
_cell.length_a   1.000
_cell.length_b   1.000
_cell.length_c   1.000
_cell.angle_alpha   90.00
_cell.angle_beta   90.00
_cell.angle_gamma   90.00
#
_symmetry.space_group_name_H-M   'P 1'
#
loop_
_entity.id
_entity.type
_entity.pdbx_description
1 polymer ?
#
loop_
_entity_poly.entity_id
_entity_poly.type
_entity_poly.pdbx_seq_one_letter_code
_entity_poly.pdbx_strand_id
1 'polypeptide(L)'
;MAFDAAIHHRRSIRLKGYDYSRAGAYFVTLCTQNRECLFGAIADGEMALSEAGRMMEHWFLELQNKYPDMQCDAWVCMPNHLHFIVVNTGEPLADGERIVGADLRVRPVSGARRVIGEPLANGSPLGKGEHTGSPLPAVVQWFKTMTTNAYIRGVKHNGWTPFAGKLWQRNYWERVIRNEEELNLIREYIHNNPAQWESDRLYRADSP
;
A
#
# COMPACT_ATOMS: atom_id res chain seq x y z
N MET A 1 -9.34 25.39 -21.18
CA MET A 1 -9.83 26.01 -19.94
C MET A 1 -8.65 26.20 -19.01
N ALA A 2 -8.37 27.42 -18.59
CA ALA A 2 -7.31 27.71 -17.63
C ALA A 2 -7.69 27.17 -16.24
N PHE A 3 -6.70 26.72 -15.49
CA PHE A 3 -6.87 26.27 -14.11
C PHE A 3 -7.18 27.48 -13.21
N ASP A 4 -8.36 27.48 -12.59
CA ASP A 4 -8.75 28.52 -11.61
C ASP A 4 -8.62 27.95 -10.19
N ALA A 5 -7.64 28.45 -9.46
CA ALA A 5 -7.34 28.02 -8.08
C ALA A 5 -8.48 28.36 -7.08
N ALA A 6 -9.34 29.34 -7.39
CA ALA A 6 -10.48 29.72 -6.56
C ALA A 6 -11.65 28.73 -6.67
N ILE A 7 -11.75 28.03 -7.82
CA ILE A 7 -12.82 27.05 -8.09
C ILE A 7 -12.35 25.63 -7.74
N HIS A 8 -11.05 25.36 -7.87
CA HIS A 8 -10.46 24.04 -7.64
C HIS A 8 -9.72 23.96 -6.31
N HIS A 9 -10.46 23.99 -5.20
CA HIS A 9 -9.92 23.82 -3.82
C HIS A 9 -9.38 22.42 -3.58
N ARG A 10 -8.29 22.08 -4.26
CA ARG A 10 -7.68 20.78 -4.16
C ARG A 10 -6.67 20.76 -3.04
N ARG A 11 -7.07 20.34 -1.85
CA ARG A 11 -6.12 20.06 -0.76
C ARG A 11 -5.46 18.71 -1.02
N SER A 12 -4.14 18.70 -1.12
CA SER A 12 -3.36 17.48 -1.02
C SER A 12 -3.57 16.89 0.39
N ILE A 13 -3.86 15.60 0.48
CA ILE A 13 -3.93 14.88 1.76
C ILE A 13 -2.53 14.53 2.26
N ARG A 14 -1.49 14.77 1.45
CA ARG A 14 -0.09 14.50 1.78
C ARG A 14 0.46 15.54 2.74
N LEU A 15 1.40 15.11 3.58
CA LEU A 15 2.12 16.02 4.48
C LEU A 15 2.86 17.07 3.65
N LYS A 16 2.51 18.34 3.90
CA LYS A 16 3.12 19.48 3.19
C LYS A 16 4.61 19.55 3.52
N GLY A 17 5.45 19.55 2.48
CA GLY A 17 6.90 19.66 2.65
C GLY A 17 7.59 18.38 3.10
N TYR A 18 6.87 17.25 3.25
CA TYR A 18 7.48 15.97 3.55
C TYR A 18 8.05 15.33 2.27
N ASP A 19 9.27 14.87 2.38
CA ASP A 19 9.97 14.19 1.30
C ASP A 19 9.72 12.67 1.39
N TYR A 20 8.87 12.15 0.53
CA TYR A 20 8.48 10.74 0.45
C TYR A 20 9.52 9.83 -0.23
N SER A 21 10.68 10.35 -0.60
CA SER A 21 11.83 9.55 -1.04
C SER A 21 12.76 9.14 0.11
N ARG A 22 12.53 9.67 1.31
CA ARG A 22 13.33 9.36 2.51
C ARG A 22 13.13 7.92 2.95
N ALA A 23 14.22 7.33 3.46
CA ALA A 23 14.15 6.05 4.16
C ALA A 23 13.14 6.10 5.31
N GLY A 24 12.34 5.05 5.44
CA GLY A 24 11.28 4.94 6.44
C GLY A 24 10.16 4.01 6.03
N ALA A 25 9.27 3.70 6.95
CA ALA A 25 8.11 2.86 6.72
C ALA A 25 6.85 3.71 6.47
N TYR A 26 6.05 3.27 5.51
CA TYR A 26 4.83 3.94 5.06
C TYR A 26 3.67 2.96 5.06
N PHE A 27 2.62 3.29 5.80
CA PHE A 27 1.34 2.60 5.71
C PHE A 27 0.49 3.25 4.62
N VAL A 28 -0.07 2.44 3.73
CA VAL A 28 -0.85 2.89 2.58
C VAL A 28 -2.21 2.21 2.55
N THR A 29 -3.26 2.99 2.23
CA THR A 29 -4.61 2.48 1.96
C THR A 29 -5.05 2.90 0.56
N LEU A 30 -5.39 1.91 -0.28
CA LEU A 30 -5.95 2.11 -1.62
C LEU A 30 -7.38 1.60 -1.67
N CYS A 31 -8.33 2.44 -2.07
CA CYS A 31 -9.73 2.04 -2.22
C CYS A 31 -10.11 1.93 -3.70
N THR A 32 -10.96 0.96 -4.03
CA THR A 32 -11.63 0.91 -5.32
C THR A 32 -12.51 2.14 -5.54
N GLN A 33 -12.72 2.51 -6.79
CA GLN A 33 -13.68 3.54 -7.12
C GLN A 33 -15.07 3.13 -6.62
N ASN A 34 -15.80 4.06 -6.02
CA ASN A 34 -17.12 3.82 -5.41
C ASN A 34 -17.15 2.75 -4.31
N ARG A 35 -15.99 2.27 -3.83
CA ARG A 35 -15.88 1.17 -2.86
C ARG A 35 -16.55 -0.12 -3.35
N GLU A 36 -16.45 -0.42 -4.63
CA GLU A 36 -16.96 -1.65 -5.20
C GLU A 36 -16.17 -2.86 -4.69
N CYS A 37 -16.86 -3.91 -4.22
CA CYS A 37 -16.24 -5.15 -3.71
C CYS A 37 -15.80 -6.04 -4.88
N LEU A 38 -14.57 -5.84 -5.37
CA LEU A 38 -14.05 -6.45 -6.58
C LEU A 38 -13.01 -7.56 -6.31
N PHE A 39 -12.49 -7.63 -5.09
CA PHE A 39 -11.32 -8.47 -4.79
C PHE A 39 -11.65 -9.77 -4.04
N GLY A 40 -12.92 -9.99 -3.71
CA GLY A 40 -13.39 -11.16 -3.00
C GLY A 40 -14.43 -10.80 -1.94
N ALA A 41 -14.62 -11.68 -0.97
CA ALA A 41 -15.60 -11.53 0.11
C ALA A 41 -15.00 -11.97 1.45
N ILE A 42 -15.58 -11.49 2.54
CA ILE A 42 -15.27 -12.00 3.88
C ILE A 42 -16.25 -13.15 4.20
N ALA A 43 -15.68 -14.27 4.61
CA ALA A 43 -16.42 -15.43 5.11
C ALA A 43 -15.79 -15.86 6.44
N ASP A 44 -16.61 -16.00 7.48
CA ASP A 44 -16.18 -16.42 8.83
C ASP A 44 -15.02 -15.58 9.40
N GLY A 45 -15.00 -14.27 9.09
CA GLY A 45 -13.95 -13.35 9.55
C GLY A 45 -12.63 -13.45 8.76
N GLU A 46 -12.60 -14.23 7.69
CA GLU A 46 -11.44 -14.38 6.84
C GLU A 46 -11.70 -13.87 5.41
N MET A 47 -10.66 -13.39 4.75
CA MET A 47 -10.76 -12.90 3.37
C MET A 47 -10.61 -14.04 2.36
N ALA A 48 -11.70 -14.37 1.67
CA ALA A 48 -11.71 -15.25 0.50
C ALA A 48 -11.42 -14.45 -0.76
N LEU A 49 -10.15 -14.45 -1.22
CA LEU A 49 -9.72 -13.70 -2.39
C LEU A 49 -10.31 -14.28 -3.70
N SER A 50 -10.88 -13.40 -4.53
CA SER A 50 -11.16 -13.70 -5.94
C SER A 50 -9.84 -13.83 -6.74
N GLU A 51 -9.92 -14.21 -8.02
CA GLU A 51 -8.75 -14.16 -8.91
C GLU A 51 -8.16 -12.74 -8.99
N ALA A 52 -9.02 -11.72 -9.00
CA ALA A 52 -8.59 -10.33 -8.99
C ALA A 52 -7.86 -9.97 -7.68
N GLY A 53 -8.32 -10.49 -6.53
CA GLY A 53 -7.64 -10.32 -5.25
C GLY A 53 -6.25 -10.98 -5.23
N ARG A 54 -6.13 -12.19 -5.77
CA ARG A 54 -4.83 -12.89 -5.92
C ARG A 54 -3.89 -12.13 -6.87
N MET A 55 -4.41 -11.51 -7.89
CA MET A 55 -3.62 -10.65 -8.79
C MET A 55 -3.05 -9.43 -8.05
N MET A 56 -3.77 -8.86 -7.05
CA MET A 56 -3.23 -7.77 -6.21
C MET A 56 -2.03 -8.21 -5.41
N GLU A 57 -2.05 -9.42 -4.84
CA GLU A 57 -0.91 -10.02 -4.13
C GLU A 57 0.32 -10.11 -5.02
N HIS A 58 0.17 -10.65 -6.22
CA HIS A 58 1.26 -10.73 -7.19
C HIS A 58 1.91 -9.36 -7.44
N TRP A 59 1.11 -8.33 -7.74
CA TRP A 59 1.65 -7.01 -8.01
C TRP A 59 2.24 -6.30 -6.78
N PHE A 60 1.74 -6.62 -5.58
CA PHE A 60 2.36 -6.12 -4.36
C PHE A 60 3.78 -6.67 -4.19
N LEU A 61 3.99 -7.95 -4.42
CA LEU A 61 5.31 -8.57 -4.37
C LEU A 61 6.24 -8.04 -5.46
N GLU A 62 5.71 -7.75 -6.65
CA GLU A 62 6.47 -7.15 -7.76
C GLU A 62 6.98 -5.72 -7.47
N LEU A 63 6.48 -5.04 -6.44
CA LEU A 63 7.01 -3.75 -6.03
C LEU A 63 8.50 -3.82 -5.70
N GLN A 64 8.95 -4.87 -5.01
CA GLN A 64 10.35 -5.05 -4.63
C GLN A 64 11.25 -5.31 -5.86
N ASN A 65 10.71 -5.97 -6.88
CA ASN A 65 11.43 -6.20 -8.13
C ASN A 65 11.57 -4.91 -8.94
N LYS A 66 10.52 -4.08 -8.94
CA LYS A 66 10.51 -2.79 -9.65
C LYS A 66 11.31 -1.72 -8.95
N TYR A 67 11.26 -1.70 -7.63
CA TYR A 67 11.91 -0.70 -6.76
C TYR A 67 12.81 -1.42 -5.76
N PRO A 68 14.10 -1.63 -6.08
CA PRO A 68 15.02 -2.39 -5.24
C PRO A 68 15.26 -1.81 -3.85
N ASP A 69 14.98 -0.53 -3.68
CA ASP A 69 15.03 0.23 -2.42
C ASP A 69 13.72 0.16 -1.62
N MET A 70 12.71 -0.56 -2.13
CA MET A 70 11.45 -0.79 -1.44
C MET A 70 11.33 -2.23 -0.95
N GLN A 71 11.03 -2.40 0.31
CA GLN A 71 10.71 -3.67 0.94
C GLN A 71 9.23 -3.74 1.25
N CYS A 72 8.55 -4.80 0.80
CA CYS A 72 7.19 -5.10 1.20
C CYS A 72 7.18 -5.67 2.61
N ASP A 73 6.29 -5.17 3.47
CA ASP A 73 6.09 -5.65 4.84
C ASP A 73 4.70 -6.32 4.95
N ALA A 74 3.87 -5.92 5.89
CA ALA A 74 2.52 -6.46 6.04
C ALA A 74 1.56 -5.91 4.96
N TRP A 75 0.61 -6.74 4.56
CA TRP A 75 -0.47 -6.33 3.66
C TRP A 75 -1.75 -7.12 3.90
N VAL A 76 -2.87 -6.55 3.50
CA VAL A 76 -4.15 -7.24 3.40
C VAL A 76 -4.94 -6.70 2.21
N CYS A 77 -5.54 -7.61 1.46
CA CYS A 77 -6.53 -7.28 0.43
C CYS A 77 -7.92 -7.51 1.02
N MET A 78 -8.71 -6.46 1.13
CA MET A 78 -10.09 -6.46 1.57
C MET A 78 -11.02 -6.43 0.34
N PRO A 79 -12.33 -6.69 0.47
CA PRO A 79 -13.21 -6.75 -0.68
C PRO A 79 -13.14 -5.54 -1.61
N ASN A 80 -12.94 -4.32 -1.08
CA ASN A 80 -12.97 -3.06 -1.81
C ASN A 80 -11.77 -2.15 -1.59
N HIS A 81 -10.74 -2.61 -0.87
CA HIS A 81 -9.53 -1.83 -0.61
C HIS A 81 -8.34 -2.71 -0.28
N LEU A 82 -7.16 -2.09 -0.23
CA LEU A 82 -5.93 -2.70 0.27
C LEU A 82 -5.33 -1.85 1.36
N HIS A 83 -4.80 -2.51 2.37
CA HIS A 83 -3.85 -1.93 3.32
C HIS A 83 -2.50 -2.61 3.14
N PHE A 84 -1.44 -1.82 3.13
CA PHE A 84 -0.10 -2.40 3.11
C PHE A 84 0.94 -1.46 3.72
N ILE A 85 2.06 -2.04 4.13
CA ILE A 85 3.24 -1.34 4.57
C ILE A 85 4.34 -1.57 3.54
N VAL A 86 5.00 -0.48 3.12
CA VAL A 86 6.25 -0.53 2.38
C VAL A 86 7.32 0.23 3.14
N VAL A 87 8.52 -0.33 3.16
CA VAL A 87 9.70 0.28 3.78
C VAL A 87 10.63 0.75 2.68
N ASN A 88 10.90 2.05 2.64
CA ASN A 88 11.95 2.60 1.81
C ASN A 88 13.27 2.49 2.57
N THR A 89 14.23 1.75 2.06
CA THR A 89 15.53 1.55 2.69
C THR A 89 16.53 2.67 2.35
N GLY A 90 16.17 3.54 1.38
CA GLY A 90 17.03 4.61 0.87
C GLY A 90 18.08 4.12 -0.14
N GLU A 91 18.42 2.85 -0.08
CA GLU A 91 19.39 2.20 -0.97
C GLU A 91 18.87 0.85 -1.43
N PRO A 92 19.24 0.36 -2.62
CA PRO A 92 18.87 -0.97 -3.08
C PRO A 92 19.35 -2.05 -2.12
N LEU A 93 18.46 -2.98 -1.77
CA LEU A 93 18.83 -4.16 -0.97
C LEU A 93 19.73 -5.09 -1.79
N ALA A 94 20.76 -5.65 -1.16
CA ALA A 94 21.60 -6.67 -1.77
C ALA A 94 20.79 -7.94 -2.09
N ASP A 95 21.19 -8.63 -3.16
CA ASP A 95 20.59 -9.93 -3.51
C ASP A 95 20.77 -10.92 -2.34
N GLY A 96 19.68 -11.42 -1.80
CA GLY A 96 19.65 -12.27 -0.59
C GLY A 96 19.06 -11.58 0.65
N GLU A 97 18.96 -10.28 0.70
CA GLU A 97 18.25 -9.54 1.77
C GLU A 97 16.77 -9.34 1.48
N ARG A 98 16.34 -9.67 0.26
CA ARG A 98 14.94 -9.59 -0.16
C ARG A 98 14.16 -10.75 0.45
N ILE A 99 13.04 -10.42 1.09
CA ILE A 99 12.08 -11.45 1.49
C ILE A 99 11.38 -11.92 0.21
N VAL A 100 11.87 -13.02 -0.37
CA VAL A 100 11.25 -13.63 -1.53
C VAL A 100 10.08 -14.50 -1.05
N GLY A 101 8.87 -14.02 -1.26
CA GLY A 101 7.68 -14.80 -1.56
C GLY A 101 7.23 -15.92 -0.62
N ALA A 102 7.48 -15.89 0.68
CA ALA A 102 6.87 -16.86 1.59
C ALA A 102 6.03 -16.12 2.62
N ASP A 103 4.71 -16.25 2.48
CA ASP A 103 3.72 -15.98 3.52
C ASP A 103 3.78 -14.59 4.17
N LEU A 104 3.66 -13.55 3.35
CA LEU A 104 3.41 -12.18 3.81
C LEU A 104 2.00 -12.01 4.41
N ARG A 105 1.20 -13.07 4.43
CA ARG A 105 0.03 -13.18 5.26
C ARG A 105 0.51 -13.43 6.68
N VAL A 106 0.80 -12.34 7.40
CA VAL A 106 1.07 -12.35 8.83
C VAL A 106 2.15 -13.33 9.29
N ARG A 107 3.38 -12.87 9.37
CA ARG A 107 4.37 -13.52 10.23
C ARG A 107 4.21 -12.99 11.66
N PRO A 108 4.02 -13.87 12.66
CA PRO A 108 4.36 -13.51 14.01
C PRO A 108 5.87 -13.23 14.05
N VAL A 109 6.25 -12.07 14.53
CA VAL A 109 7.65 -11.69 14.68
C VAL A 109 8.25 -12.50 15.82
N SER A 110 8.85 -13.65 15.52
CA SER A 110 9.81 -14.29 16.41
C SER A 110 11.22 -13.99 15.91
N GLY A 111 11.86 -13.01 16.52
CA GLY A 111 13.29 -12.97 16.73
C GLY A 111 14.19 -12.73 15.52
N ALA A 112 13.98 -11.71 14.71
CA ALA A 112 15.05 -11.12 13.93
C ALA A 112 15.10 -9.61 14.22
N ARG A 113 15.92 -9.27 15.19
CA ARG A 113 16.28 -7.92 15.55
C ARG A 113 17.09 -7.32 14.40
N ARG A 114 16.43 -6.64 13.47
CA ARG A 114 17.08 -5.72 12.56
C ARG A 114 16.76 -4.31 13.01
N VAL A 115 17.79 -3.63 13.47
CA VAL A 115 17.79 -2.23 13.85
C VAL A 115 17.39 -1.42 12.63
N ILE A 116 16.14 -0.93 12.61
CA ILE A 116 15.78 0.22 11.78
C ILE A 116 16.60 1.36 12.36
N GLY A 117 17.48 1.94 11.54
CA GLY A 117 18.51 2.89 11.91
C GLY A 117 18.19 3.75 13.13
N GLU A 118 19.18 3.93 14.00
CA GLU A 118 19.10 4.79 15.17
C GLU A 118 18.45 6.14 14.84
N PRO A 119 17.64 6.70 15.74
CA PRO A 119 17.13 8.04 15.55
C PRO A 119 18.35 8.98 15.49
N LEU A 120 18.53 9.61 14.34
CA LEU A 120 19.55 10.64 14.18
C LEU A 120 19.34 11.71 15.26
N ALA A 121 20.29 11.74 16.22
CA ALA A 121 20.40 12.76 17.22
C ALA A 121 20.52 14.13 16.53
N ASN A 122 19.70 15.07 17.03
CA ASN A 122 19.85 16.51 17.00
C ASN A 122 20.35 17.21 15.72
N GLY A 123 19.38 17.84 15.04
CA GLY A 123 19.44 19.21 14.53
C GLY A 123 20.74 19.69 13.86
N SER A 124 20.96 19.30 12.59
CA SER A 124 21.70 20.17 11.68
C SER A 124 20.82 20.49 10.49
N PRO A 125 20.81 21.73 9.95
CA PRO A 125 20.05 22.06 8.75
C PRO A 125 20.66 21.27 7.60
N LEU A 126 19.88 20.30 7.12
CA LEU A 126 20.25 19.43 6.02
C LEU A 126 20.50 20.26 4.78
N GLY A 127 21.76 20.26 4.34
CA GLY A 127 22.13 20.56 2.97
C GLY A 127 21.27 19.73 2.03
N LYS A 128 21.08 20.22 0.79
CA LYS A 128 20.42 19.49 -0.30
C LYS A 128 21.14 18.16 -0.53
N GLY A 129 20.80 17.14 0.26
CA GLY A 129 21.24 15.77 0.08
C GLY A 129 20.49 15.17 -1.10
N GLU A 130 21.19 14.50 -2.00
CA GLU A 130 20.63 13.75 -3.11
C GLU A 130 19.59 12.77 -2.56
N HIS A 131 18.37 12.79 -3.14
CA HIS A 131 17.30 11.88 -2.81
C HIS A 131 17.68 10.49 -3.33
N THR A 132 17.98 9.57 -2.44
CA THR A 132 18.52 8.26 -2.81
C THR A 132 17.43 7.20 -3.00
N GLY A 133 16.20 7.42 -2.53
CA GLY A 133 15.13 6.43 -2.55
C GLY A 133 14.01 6.74 -3.56
N SER A 134 13.26 5.70 -3.93
CA SER A 134 12.09 5.80 -4.81
C SER A 134 10.95 6.54 -4.10
N PRO A 135 10.40 7.64 -4.67
CA PRO A 135 9.32 8.36 -4.01
C PRO A 135 8.06 7.53 -3.88
N LEU A 136 7.50 7.40 -2.68
CA LEU A 136 6.26 6.65 -2.42
C LEU A 136 5.13 6.96 -3.43
N PRO A 137 4.89 8.22 -3.85
CA PRO A 137 3.87 8.50 -4.86
C PRO A 137 4.12 7.82 -6.20
N ALA A 138 5.37 7.67 -6.64
CA ALA A 138 5.70 6.97 -7.87
C ALA A 138 5.45 5.46 -7.72
N VAL A 139 5.83 4.88 -6.58
CA VAL A 139 5.60 3.47 -6.22
C VAL A 139 4.11 3.14 -6.25
N VAL A 140 3.28 3.94 -5.56
CA VAL A 140 1.83 3.75 -5.53
C VAL A 140 1.20 3.96 -6.92
N GLN A 141 1.66 4.95 -7.69
CA GLN A 141 1.16 5.18 -9.05
C GLN A 141 1.48 4.02 -9.97
N TRP A 142 2.68 3.47 -9.89
CA TRP A 142 3.07 2.28 -10.66
C TRP A 142 2.18 1.08 -10.29
N PHE A 143 2.02 0.79 -9.00
CA PHE A 143 1.14 -0.29 -8.51
C PHE A 143 -0.29 -0.14 -9.05
N LYS A 144 -0.89 1.05 -8.93
CA LYS A 144 -2.24 1.33 -9.45
C LYS A 144 -2.33 1.12 -10.96
N THR A 145 -1.29 1.49 -11.70
CA THR A 145 -1.25 1.32 -13.16
C THR A 145 -1.17 -0.17 -13.53
N MET A 146 -0.28 -0.92 -12.91
CA MET A 146 -0.08 -2.34 -13.21
C MET A 146 -1.30 -3.17 -12.86
N THR A 147 -1.88 -2.95 -11.67
CA THR A 147 -3.08 -3.64 -11.22
C THR A 147 -4.30 -3.27 -12.06
N THR A 148 -4.46 -2.02 -12.49
CA THR A 148 -5.55 -1.61 -13.40
C THR A 148 -5.43 -2.32 -14.75
N ASN A 149 -4.24 -2.34 -15.34
CA ASN A 149 -4.01 -3.01 -16.63
C ASN A 149 -4.24 -4.53 -16.53
N ALA A 150 -3.79 -5.15 -15.44
CA ALA A 150 -4.02 -6.57 -15.18
C ALA A 150 -5.51 -6.86 -14.97
N TYR A 151 -6.21 -6.02 -14.20
CA TYR A 151 -7.65 -6.15 -13.99
C TYR A 151 -8.44 -6.05 -15.31
N ILE A 152 -8.12 -5.07 -16.18
CA ILE A 152 -8.75 -4.94 -17.51
C ILE A 152 -8.53 -6.20 -18.35
N ARG A 153 -7.34 -6.82 -18.29
CA ARG A 153 -7.10 -8.10 -18.97
C ARG A 153 -7.98 -9.21 -18.39
N GLY A 154 -8.11 -9.28 -17.05
CA GLY A 154 -9.01 -10.23 -16.38
C GLY A 154 -10.47 -10.06 -16.77
N VAL A 155 -10.96 -8.83 -16.91
CA VAL A 155 -12.31 -8.54 -17.43
C VAL A 155 -12.48 -9.06 -18.85
N LYS A 156 -11.48 -8.85 -19.72
CA LYS A 156 -11.55 -9.23 -21.15
C LYS A 156 -11.44 -10.74 -21.41
N HIS A 157 -10.67 -11.44 -20.60
CA HIS A 157 -10.27 -12.82 -20.90
C HIS A 157 -10.73 -13.84 -19.86
N ASN A 158 -10.99 -13.41 -18.61
CA ASN A 158 -11.28 -14.30 -17.49
C ASN A 158 -12.68 -14.07 -16.91
N GLY A 159 -13.50 -13.20 -17.52
CA GLY A 159 -14.86 -12.94 -17.06
C GLY A 159 -14.97 -12.20 -15.71
N TRP A 160 -13.93 -11.45 -15.32
CA TRP A 160 -14.00 -10.67 -14.08
C TRP A 160 -15.06 -9.58 -14.17
N THR A 161 -15.63 -9.22 -13.02
CA THR A 161 -16.61 -8.13 -12.91
C THR A 161 -16.00 -6.83 -13.43
N PRO A 162 -16.62 -6.15 -14.43
CA PRO A 162 -16.13 -4.88 -14.91
C PRO A 162 -16.34 -3.79 -13.87
N PHE A 163 -15.45 -2.79 -13.84
CA PHE A 163 -15.58 -1.60 -13.02
C PHE A 163 -15.99 -0.37 -13.84
N ALA A 164 -16.69 0.57 -13.22
CA ALA A 164 -17.15 1.80 -13.88
C ALA A 164 -16.04 2.88 -13.91
N GLY A 165 -15.53 3.18 -15.09
CA GLY A 165 -14.59 4.28 -15.34
C GLY A 165 -13.18 4.07 -14.82
N LYS A 166 -12.98 3.90 -13.51
CA LYS A 166 -11.66 3.74 -12.86
C LYS A 166 -11.70 2.62 -11.84
N LEU A 167 -10.63 1.81 -11.79
CA LEU A 167 -10.49 0.79 -10.75
C LEU A 167 -10.27 1.42 -9.38
N TRP A 168 -9.37 2.37 -9.29
CA TRP A 168 -8.95 2.99 -8.04
C TRP A 168 -9.49 4.40 -7.88
N GLN A 169 -9.81 4.79 -6.64
CA GLN A 169 -10.00 6.19 -6.29
C GLN A 169 -8.73 6.97 -6.64
N ARG A 170 -8.91 8.25 -6.99
CA ARG A 170 -7.79 9.09 -7.42
C ARG A 170 -6.73 9.21 -6.34
N ASN A 171 -7.14 9.57 -5.13
CA ASN A 171 -6.27 9.71 -3.98
C ASN A 171 -6.13 8.36 -3.26
N TYR A 172 -5.13 8.29 -2.40
CA TYR A 172 -4.90 7.21 -1.47
C TYR A 172 -4.51 7.81 -0.12
N TRP A 173 -4.64 7.05 0.95
CA TRP A 173 -4.23 7.47 2.28
C TRP A 173 -2.86 6.89 2.56
N GLU A 174 -1.96 7.73 3.09
CA GLU A 174 -0.67 7.31 3.58
C GLU A 174 -0.42 7.85 4.98
N ARG A 175 0.35 7.11 5.74
CA ARG A 175 0.86 7.49 7.06
C ARG A 175 2.33 7.13 7.15
N VAL A 176 3.17 8.07 7.56
CA VAL A 176 4.57 7.83 7.89
C VAL A 176 4.61 7.14 9.24
N ILE A 177 5.21 5.96 9.31
CA ILE A 177 5.40 5.21 10.55
C ILE A 177 6.68 5.69 11.21
N ARG A 178 6.60 6.09 12.48
CA ARG A 178 7.68 6.84 13.14
C ARG A 178 8.56 5.99 14.04
N ASN A 179 8.07 4.86 14.50
CA ASN A 179 8.78 3.96 15.40
C ASN A 179 8.28 2.53 15.28
N GLU A 180 8.98 1.61 15.93
CA GLU A 180 8.67 0.18 15.89
C GLU A 180 7.34 -0.17 16.59
N GLU A 181 6.98 0.54 17.64
CA GLU A 181 5.69 0.34 18.33
C GLU A 181 4.52 0.65 17.38
N GLU A 182 4.57 1.80 16.69
CA GLU A 182 3.56 2.16 15.70
C GLU A 182 3.54 1.16 14.52
N LEU A 183 4.69 0.68 14.08
CA LEU A 183 4.81 -0.34 13.04
C LEU A 183 4.08 -1.63 13.44
N ASN A 184 4.31 -2.11 14.66
CA ASN A 184 3.70 -3.31 15.18
C ASN A 184 2.18 -3.17 15.36
N LEU A 185 1.70 -2.02 15.85
CA LEU A 185 0.26 -1.72 15.93
C LEU A 185 -0.42 -1.72 14.54
N ILE A 186 0.26 -1.20 13.52
CA ILE A 186 -0.29 -1.18 12.17
C ILE A 186 -0.26 -2.59 11.54
N ARG A 187 0.77 -3.39 11.81
CA ARG A 187 0.80 -4.81 11.39
C ARG A 187 -0.35 -5.59 12.01
N GLU A 188 -0.59 -5.40 13.31
CA GLU A 188 -1.72 -6.02 14.01
C GLU A 188 -3.07 -5.56 13.43
N TYR A 189 -3.22 -4.26 13.15
CA TYR A 189 -4.41 -3.73 12.48
C TYR A 189 -4.63 -4.39 11.11
N ILE A 190 -3.58 -4.52 10.29
CA ILE A 190 -3.64 -5.17 8.97
C ILE A 190 -4.08 -6.63 9.13
N HIS A 191 -3.51 -7.33 10.11
CA HIS A 191 -3.83 -8.74 10.37
C HIS A 191 -5.28 -8.94 10.77
N ASN A 192 -5.77 -8.11 11.68
CA ASN A 192 -7.10 -8.26 12.24
C ASN A 192 -8.21 -7.64 11.37
N ASN A 193 -7.83 -6.98 10.26
CA ASN A 193 -8.78 -6.24 9.43
C ASN A 193 -9.91 -7.10 8.87
N PRO A 194 -9.68 -8.33 8.35
CA PRO A 194 -10.77 -9.19 7.87
C PRO A 194 -11.80 -9.52 8.94
N ALA A 195 -11.37 -9.84 10.16
CA ALA A 195 -12.26 -10.16 11.28
C ALA A 195 -13.08 -8.94 11.75
N GLN A 196 -12.63 -7.73 11.42
CA GLN A 196 -13.31 -6.47 11.79
C GLN A 196 -14.03 -5.82 10.62
N TRP A 197 -14.21 -6.53 9.50
CA TRP A 197 -14.75 -5.99 8.25
C TRP A 197 -16.08 -5.25 8.42
N GLU A 198 -17.04 -5.82 9.13
CA GLU A 198 -18.36 -5.21 9.31
C GLU A 198 -18.32 -3.90 10.11
N SER A 199 -17.31 -3.72 10.95
CA SER A 199 -17.08 -2.49 11.73
C SER A 199 -16.12 -1.50 11.03
N ASP A 200 -15.52 -1.88 9.88
CA ASP A 200 -14.63 -1.01 9.15
C ASP A 200 -15.39 0.17 8.54
N ARG A 201 -14.83 1.37 8.66
CA ARG A 201 -15.40 2.58 8.03
C ARG A 201 -15.45 2.53 6.49
N LEU A 202 -14.70 1.62 5.88
CA LEU A 202 -14.70 1.36 4.44
C LEU A 202 -15.69 0.25 4.07
N TYR A 203 -16.31 -0.37 5.07
CA TYR A 203 -17.35 -1.38 4.87
C TYR A 203 -18.43 -0.84 3.95
N ARG A 204 -18.87 -1.69 3.07
CA ARG A 204 -20.06 -1.51 2.27
C ARG A 204 -20.82 -2.83 2.33
N ALA A 205 -22.05 -2.79 2.83
CA ALA A 205 -22.96 -3.92 2.70
C ALA A 205 -23.07 -4.25 1.21
N ASP A 206 -22.83 -5.48 0.85
CA ASP A 206 -22.73 -5.93 -0.52
C ASP A 206 -23.83 -5.38 -1.38
N SER A 207 -23.41 -4.74 -2.46
CA SER A 207 -24.26 -4.66 -3.61
C SER A 207 -24.18 -6.01 -4.30
N PRO A 208 -25.29 -6.63 -4.65
CA PRO A 208 -25.37 -7.94 -5.28
C PRO A 208 -24.56 -8.03 -6.56
#